data_9746a6b3561409e2cea3201b3aa359d7
#
_entry.id   9746a6b3561409e2cea3201b3aa359d7
#
_cell.length_a   1.000
_cell.length_b   1.000
_cell.length_c   1.000
_cell.angle_alpha   90.00
_cell.angle_beta   90.00
_cell.angle_gamma   90.00
#
_symmetry.space_group_name_H-M   'P 1'
#
loop_
_entity.id
_entity.type
_entity.pdbx_description
1 polymer ?
#
loop_
_entity_poly.entity_id
_entity_poly.type
_entity_poly.pdbx_seq_one_letter_code
_entity_poly.pdbx_strand_id
1 'polypeptide(L)'
;MKKGKDYRKTKRACYLGFVTQAIVANFTPLLFMAFHHEYKIPIASLALIPAVFYIIQLITDLLCAKFKNINYRKSIIISGITSATGLMGLAFLPELFPNPLVGILLCVCVYAIGSGLIEVLCSPIIEACPFPNKEGMMSLLHSFYC
;
A
#
# COMPACT_ATOMS: atom_id res chain seq x y z
N MET A 1 -0.20 26.31 30.46
CA MET A 1 -0.53 24.89 30.15
C MET A 1 -0.69 24.75 28.64
N LYS A 2 0.26 24.14 27.92
CA LYS A 2 0.09 23.84 26.50
C LYS A 2 -0.97 22.73 26.38
N LYS A 3 -2.09 23.01 25.70
CA LYS A 3 -3.11 22.00 25.35
C LYS A 3 -2.39 20.80 24.73
N GLY A 4 -2.40 19.66 25.42
CA GLY A 4 -1.80 18.43 24.92
C GLY A 4 -2.42 18.11 23.56
N LYS A 5 -1.57 18.01 22.52
CA LYS A 5 -2.04 17.60 21.19
C LYS A 5 -2.68 16.21 21.32
N ASP A 6 -3.93 16.08 20.93
CA ASP A 6 -4.63 14.81 20.92
C ASP A 6 -4.16 13.97 19.73
N TYR A 7 -3.26 13.01 19.99
CA TYR A 7 -2.71 12.09 18.97
C TYR A 7 -3.64 10.90 18.65
N ARG A 8 -4.82 10.80 19.28
CA ARG A 8 -5.77 9.70 19.04
C ARG A 8 -6.22 9.62 17.59
N LYS A 9 -6.43 10.78 16.94
CA LYS A 9 -6.80 10.85 15.52
C LYS A 9 -5.65 10.33 14.63
N THR A 10 -4.41 10.73 14.92
CA THR A 10 -3.22 10.25 14.21
C THR A 10 -3.07 8.74 14.33
N LYS A 11 -3.21 8.19 15.54
CA LYS A 11 -3.19 6.75 15.77
C LYS A 11 -4.23 6.01 14.92
N ARG A 12 -5.48 6.47 14.95
CA ARG A 12 -6.57 5.86 14.16
C ARG A 12 -6.29 5.93 12.66
N ALA A 13 -5.76 7.05 12.18
CA ALA A 13 -5.40 7.21 10.77
C ALA A 13 -4.29 6.22 10.34
N CYS A 14 -3.27 6.01 11.17
CA CYS A 14 -2.22 5.02 10.88
C CYS A 14 -2.78 3.59 10.85
N TYR A 15 -3.62 3.20 11.80
CA TYR A 15 -4.26 1.88 11.79
C TYR A 15 -5.15 1.68 10.56
N LEU A 16 -5.98 2.66 10.22
CA LEU A 16 -6.80 2.60 9.00
C LEU A 16 -5.93 2.50 7.74
N GLY A 17 -4.81 3.24 7.70
CA GLY A 17 -3.84 3.14 6.62
C GLY A 17 -3.29 1.72 6.45
N PHE A 18 -2.87 1.09 7.54
CA PHE A 18 -2.36 -0.29 7.49
C PHE A 18 -3.42 -1.33 7.12
N VAL A 19 -4.64 -1.20 7.64
CA VAL A 19 -5.76 -2.06 7.23
C VAL A 19 -6.03 -1.90 5.73
N THR A 20 -6.06 -0.65 5.24
CA THR A 20 -6.23 -0.38 3.81
C THR A 20 -5.10 -1.00 2.99
N GLN A 21 -3.86 -0.88 3.45
CA GLN A 21 -2.70 -1.47 2.80
C GLN A 21 -2.78 -3.00 2.75
N ALA A 22 -3.15 -3.65 3.86
CA ALA A 22 -3.34 -5.10 3.90
C ALA A 22 -4.41 -5.57 2.91
N ILE A 23 -5.52 -4.83 2.78
CA ILE A 23 -6.55 -5.10 1.78
C ILE A 23 -5.97 -4.94 0.37
N VAL A 24 -5.26 -3.85 0.08
CA VAL A 24 -4.66 -3.56 -1.23
C VAL A 24 -3.68 -4.65 -1.64
N ALA A 25 -2.80 -5.08 -0.72
CA ALA A 25 -1.80 -6.10 -1.00
C ALA A 25 -2.41 -7.46 -1.36
N ASN A 26 -3.53 -7.81 -0.71
CA ASN A 26 -4.20 -9.11 -0.90
C ASN A 26 -5.30 -9.08 -1.95
N PHE A 27 -5.72 -7.91 -2.42
CA PHE A 27 -6.86 -7.79 -3.35
C PHE A 27 -6.59 -8.46 -4.70
N THR A 28 -5.43 -8.18 -5.31
CA THR A 28 -5.12 -8.70 -6.64
C THR A 28 -4.89 -10.22 -6.67
N PRO A 29 -4.21 -10.86 -5.68
CA PRO A 29 -4.17 -12.32 -5.56
C PRO A 29 -5.56 -12.98 -5.49
N LEU A 30 -6.54 -12.34 -4.85
CA LEU A 30 -7.92 -12.86 -4.81
C LEU A 30 -8.57 -12.89 -6.20
N LEU A 31 -8.12 -12.02 -7.11
CA LEU A 31 -8.63 -11.96 -8.48
C LEU A 31 -7.92 -12.90 -9.47
N PHE A 32 -6.94 -13.70 -9.04
CA PHE A 32 -6.16 -14.57 -9.93
C PHE A 32 -7.04 -15.50 -10.76
N MET A 33 -8.03 -16.13 -10.13
CA MET A 33 -8.94 -17.02 -10.84
C MET A 33 -9.81 -16.26 -11.85
N ALA A 34 -10.25 -15.05 -11.49
CA ALA A 34 -10.99 -14.19 -12.41
C ALA A 34 -10.13 -13.80 -13.62
N PHE A 35 -8.89 -13.35 -13.41
CA PHE A 35 -7.96 -13.02 -14.49
C PHE A 35 -7.62 -14.23 -15.38
N HIS A 36 -7.47 -15.41 -14.77
CA HIS A 36 -7.26 -16.63 -15.52
C HIS A 36 -8.44 -16.98 -16.43
N HIS A 37 -9.67 -16.89 -15.91
CA HIS A 37 -10.87 -17.21 -16.68
C HIS A 37 -11.20 -16.15 -17.72
N GLU A 38 -11.16 -14.87 -17.36
CA GLU A 38 -11.55 -13.74 -18.21
C GLU A 38 -10.54 -13.50 -19.34
N TYR A 39 -9.28 -13.36 -18.98
CA TYR A 39 -8.22 -12.97 -19.91
C TYR A 39 -7.38 -14.14 -20.42
N LYS A 40 -7.70 -15.38 -20.02
CA LYS A 40 -6.92 -16.60 -20.39
C LYS A 40 -5.43 -16.52 -20.05
N ILE A 41 -5.09 -15.75 -19.00
CA ILE A 41 -3.70 -15.60 -18.56
C ILE A 41 -3.28 -16.88 -17.82
N PRO A 42 -2.14 -17.50 -18.16
CA PRO A 42 -1.63 -18.66 -17.45
C PRO A 42 -1.39 -18.35 -15.96
N ILE A 43 -1.77 -19.26 -15.07
CA ILE A 43 -1.60 -19.09 -13.61
C ILE A 43 -0.14 -18.80 -13.26
N ALA A 44 0.81 -19.45 -13.95
CA ALA A 44 2.25 -19.20 -13.77
C ALA A 44 2.63 -17.73 -14.04
N SER A 45 1.99 -17.06 -15.00
CA SER A 45 2.23 -15.65 -15.31
C SER A 45 1.61 -14.72 -14.26
N LEU A 46 0.53 -15.14 -13.60
CA LEU A 46 -0.08 -14.37 -12.51
C LEU A 46 0.82 -14.29 -11.28
N ALA A 47 1.76 -15.22 -11.10
CA ALA A 47 2.77 -15.16 -10.04
C ALA A 47 3.70 -13.93 -10.16
N LEU A 48 3.79 -13.31 -11.34
CA LEU A 48 4.52 -12.04 -11.51
C LEU A 48 3.86 -10.88 -10.75
N ILE A 49 2.56 -10.93 -10.51
CA ILE A 49 1.82 -9.86 -9.85
C ILE A 49 2.35 -9.58 -8.44
N PRO A 50 2.36 -10.55 -7.50
CA PRO A 50 2.94 -10.30 -6.18
C PRO A 50 4.44 -10.01 -6.24
N ALA A 51 5.19 -10.62 -7.16
CA ALA A 51 6.61 -10.35 -7.31
C ALA A 51 6.85 -8.88 -7.66
N VAL A 52 6.15 -8.35 -8.66
CA VAL A 52 6.24 -6.93 -9.05
C VAL A 52 5.77 -6.02 -7.92
N PHE A 53 4.68 -6.38 -7.25
CA PHE A 53 4.16 -5.61 -6.11
C PHE A 53 5.24 -5.40 -5.04
N TYR A 54 5.85 -6.48 -4.54
CA TYR A 54 6.87 -6.38 -3.49
C TYR A 54 8.18 -5.73 -3.95
N ILE A 55 8.56 -5.91 -5.22
CA ILE A 55 9.74 -5.22 -5.77
C ILE A 55 9.51 -3.71 -5.80
N ILE A 56 8.37 -3.25 -6.29
CA ILE A 56 8.04 -1.82 -6.34
C ILE A 56 7.89 -1.24 -4.93
N GLN A 57 7.28 -1.98 -4.01
CA GLN A 57 7.19 -1.60 -2.60
C GLN A 57 8.58 -1.41 -2.01
N LEU A 58 9.48 -2.38 -2.16
CA LEU A 58 10.86 -2.30 -1.68
C LEU A 58 11.60 -1.08 -2.26
N ILE A 59 11.45 -0.82 -3.57
CA ILE A 59 12.04 0.36 -4.22
C ILE A 59 11.49 1.64 -3.58
N THR A 60 10.18 1.72 -3.34
CA THR A 60 9.52 2.86 -2.70
C THR A 60 10.06 3.09 -1.29
N ASP A 61 10.24 2.02 -0.51
CA ASP A 61 10.78 2.05 0.85
C ASP A 61 12.21 2.60 0.87
N LEU A 62 13.07 2.09 -0.03
CA LEU A 62 14.46 2.54 -0.16
C LEU A 62 14.55 4.00 -0.60
N LEU A 63 13.69 4.44 -1.51
CA LEU A 63 13.63 5.84 -1.94
C LEU A 63 13.19 6.74 -0.77
N CYS A 64 12.13 6.37 -0.05
CA CYS A 64 11.66 7.13 1.11
C CYS A 64 12.72 7.23 2.21
N ALA A 65 13.50 6.19 2.44
CA ALA A 65 14.57 6.19 3.43
C ALA A 65 15.67 7.22 3.13
N LYS A 66 15.87 7.59 1.86
CA LYS A 66 16.84 8.63 1.44
C LYS A 66 16.31 10.05 1.65
N PHE A 67 15.02 10.26 1.66
CA PHE A 67 14.42 11.60 1.79
C PHE A 67 14.26 12.00 3.25
N LYS A 68 15.10 12.92 3.73
CA LYS A 68 15.07 13.40 5.13
C LYS A 68 13.90 14.35 5.46
N ASN A 69 13.31 15.02 4.46
CA ASN A 69 12.28 16.04 4.65
C ASN A 69 10.94 15.62 4.05
N ILE A 70 10.36 14.53 4.52
CA ILE A 70 9.07 14.06 4.04
C ILE A 70 7.93 14.79 4.76
N ASN A 71 7.01 15.37 3.98
CA ASN A 71 5.78 15.92 4.52
C ASN A 71 4.76 14.77 4.72
N TYR A 72 4.76 14.16 5.89
CA TYR A 72 3.94 12.99 6.23
C TYR A 72 2.46 13.14 5.83
N ARG A 73 1.86 14.31 6.07
CA ARG A 73 0.44 14.52 5.74
C ARG A 73 0.17 14.46 4.24
N LYS A 74 0.99 15.13 3.43
CA LYS A 74 0.85 15.12 1.97
C LYS A 74 1.12 13.73 1.42
N SER A 75 2.16 13.06 1.91
CA SER A 75 2.55 11.73 1.44
C SER A 75 1.50 10.67 1.73
N ILE A 76 0.83 10.70 2.88
CA ILE A 76 -0.30 9.79 3.19
C ILE A 76 -1.49 10.05 2.25
N ILE A 77 -1.79 11.30 1.92
CA ILE A 77 -2.87 11.61 0.97
C ILE A 77 -2.50 11.10 -0.43
N ILE A 78 -1.27 11.35 -0.87
CA ILE A 78 -0.76 10.87 -2.15
C ILE A 78 -0.83 9.34 -2.20
N SER A 79 -0.39 8.65 -1.15
CA SER A 79 -0.44 7.19 -1.09
C SER A 79 -1.85 6.64 -1.25
N GLY A 80 -2.83 7.24 -0.57
CA GLY A 80 -4.24 6.86 -0.70
C GLY A 80 -4.78 7.06 -2.12
N ILE A 81 -4.49 8.21 -2.74
CA ILE A 81 -4.90 8.50 -4.11
C ILE A 81 -4.24 7.52 -5.08
N THR A 82 -2.94 7.28 -4.95
CA THR A 82 -2.17 6.38 -5.82
C THR A 82 -2.69 4.95 -5.71
N SER A 83 -2.92 4.46 -4.48
CA SER A 83 -3.50 3.12 -4.25
C SER A 83 -4.90 2.99 -4.86
N ALA A 84 -5.77 3.97 -4.64
CA ALA A 84 -7.12 3.96 -5.20
C ALA A 84 -7.10 4.00 -6.73
N THR A 85 -6.27 4.86 -7.33
CA THR A 85 -6.14 4.97 -8.79
C THR A 85 -5.63 3.67 -9.41
N GLY A 86 -4.63 3.03 -8.80
CA GLY A 86 -4.12 1.75 -9.29
C GLY A 86 -5.16 0.64 -9.21
N LEU A 87 -5.91 0.54 -8.09
CA LEU A 87 -6.98 -0.45 -7.95
C LEU A 87 -8.14 -0.20 -8.93
N MET A 88 -8.55 1.06 -9.10
CA MET A 88 -9.59 1.40 -10.09
C MET A 88 -9.12 1.11 -11.52
N GLY A 89 -7.84 1.30 -11.80
CA GLY A 89 -7.23 0.96 -13.08
C GLY A 89 -7.38 -0.51 -13.46
N LEU A 90 -7.41 -1.43 -12.49
CA LEU A 90 -7.61 -2.86 -12.75
C LEU A 90 -8.94 -3.18 -13.44
N ALA A 91 -9.94 -2.30 -13.32
CA ALA A 91 -11.22 -2.48 -13.98
C ALA A 91 -11.20 -2.11 -15.48
N PHE A 92 -10.23 -1.32 -15.92
CA PHE A 92 -10.23 -0.77 -17.29
C PHE A 92 -8.94 -1.06 -18.06
N LEU A 93 -7.78 -0.96 -17.42
CA LEU A 93 -6.50 -1.08 -18.12
C LEU A 93 -6.26 -2.44 -18.77
N PRO A 94 -6.64 -3.58 -18.17
CA PRO A 94 -6.44 -4.88 -18.82
C PRO A 94 -7.10 -4.99 -20.18
N GLU A 95 -8.23 -4.31 -20.38
CA GLU A 95 -8.98 -4.31 -21.63
C GLU A 95 -8.41 -3.37 -22.70
N LEU A 96 -7.67 -2.31 -22.25
CA LEU A 96 -7.06 -1.34 -23.17
C LEU A 96 -5.79 -1.85 -23.85
N PHE A 97 -5.13 -2.84 -23.27
CA PHE A 97 -3.85 -3.34 -23.78
C PHE A 97 -4.03 -4.62 -24.61
N PRO A 98 -3.26 -4.78 -25.69
CA PRO A 98 -3.28 -6.02 -26.47
C PRO A 98 -2.94 -7.26 -25.63
N ASN A 99 -2.15 -7.09 -24.57
CA ASN A 99 -1.86 -8.09 -23.57
C ASN A 99 -2.40 -7.63 -22.20
N PRO A 100 -3.50 -8.23 -21.71
CA PRO A 100 -4.12 -7.84 -20.45
C PRO A 100 -3.18 -7.89 -19.23
N LEU A 101 -2.21 -8.81 -19.24
CA LEU A 101 -1.21 -8.91 -18.16
C LEU A 101 -0.39 -7.62 -18.00
N VAL A 102 -0.05 -6.95 -19.10
CA VAL A 102 0.68 -5.68 -19.06
C VAL A 102 -0.17 -4.60 -18.37
N GLY A 103 -1.45 -4.50 -18.71
CA GLY A 103 -2.38 -3.57 -18.05
C GLY A 103 -2.50 -3.83 -16.54
N ILE A 104 -2.61 -5.11 -16.15
CA ILE A 104 -2.63 -5.52 -14.74
C ILE A 104 -1.33 -5.11 -14.05
N LEU A 105 -0.16 -5.42 -14.61
CA LEU A 105 1.14 -5.09 -14.00
C LEU A 105 1.36 -3.58 -13.88
N LEU A 106 0.90 -2.77 -14.83
CA LEU A 106 0.95 -1.32 -14.69
C LEU A 106 0.11 -0.82 -13.51
N CYS A 107 -1.10 -1.35 -13.34
CA CYS A 107 -1.93 -1.05 -12.17
C CYS A 107 -1.26 -1.46 -10.87
N VAL A 108 -0.65 -2.65 -10.85
CA VAL A 108 0.13 -3.16 -9.71
C VAL A 108 1.25 -2.19 -9.34
N CYS A 109 2.02 -1.71 -10.30
CA CYS A 109 3.08 -0.74 -10.04
C CYS A 109 2.53 0.53 -9.38
N VAL A 110 1.40 1.04 -9.87
CA VAL A 110 0.78 2.27 -9.32
C VAL A 110 0.33 2.06 -7.87
N TYR A 111 -0.47 1.03 -7.58
CA TYR A 111 -0.95 0.86 -6.21
C TYR A 111 0.13 0.33 -5.25
N ALA A 112 1.18 -0.36 -5.74
CA ALA A 112 2.32 -0.78 -4.92
C ALA A 112 3.13 0.41 -4.40
N ILE A 113 3.30 1.47 -5.20
CA ILE A 113 3.90 2.74 -4.74
C ILE A 113 3.08 3.32 -3.60
N GLY A 114 1.75 3.39 -3.75
CA GLY A 114 0.87 3.88 -2.69
C GLY A 114 0.95 3.05 -1.42
N SER A 115 0.98 1.73 -1.55
CA SER A 115 1.11 0.78 -0.44
C SER A 115 2.43 0.96 0.31
N GLY A 116 3.57 1.02 -0.39
CA GLY A 116 4.88 1.25 0.21
C GLY A 116 4.95 2.59 0.95
N LEU A 117 4.39 3.66 0.39
CA LEU A 117 4.33 4.95 1.08
C LEU A 117 3.59 4.87 2.42
N ILE A 118 2.47 4.14 2.51
CA ILE A 118 1.75 3.97 3.78
C ILE A 118 2.62 3.24 4.80
N GLU A 119 3.27 2.16 4.40
CA GLU A 119 4.09 1.33 5.28
C GLU A 119 5.25 2.11 5.88
N VAL A 120 6.04 2.77 5.04
CA VAL A 120 7.21 3.55 5.47
C VAL A 120 6.83 4.73 6.35
N LEU A 121 5.68 5.36 6.10
CA LEU A 121 5.32 6.60 6.80
C LEU A 121 4.59 6.36 8.13
N CYS A 122 3.77 5.33 8.23
CA CYS A 122 2.96 5.11 9.44
C CYS A 122 3.80 4.67 10.63
N SER A 123 4.83 3.83 10.43
CA SER A 123 5.70 3.36 11.50
C SER A 123 6.46 4.50 12.19
N PRO A 124 7.18 5.40 11.48
CA PRO A 124 7.82 6.57 12.10
C PRO A 124 6.84 7.55 12.74
N ILE A 125 5.61 7.69 12.22
CA ILE A 125 4.59 8.56 12.81
C ILE A 125 4.20 8.04 14.19
N ILE A 126 3.97 6.74 14.34
CA ILE A 126 3.62 6.13 15.63
C ILE A 126 4.81 6.24 16.59
N GLU A 127 6.03 6.00 16.11
CA GLU A 127 7.25 6.11 16.92
C GLU A 127 7.49 7.54 17.44
N ALA A 128 7.22 8.55 16.60
CA ALA A 128 7.37 9.96 16.97
C ALA A 128 6.29 10.47 17.94
N CYS A 129 5.14 9.78 18.04
CA CYS A 129 4.07 10.18 18.93
C CYS A 129 4.35 9.75 20.38
N PRO A 130 3.99 10.57 21.39
CA PRO A 130 4.22 10.26 22.80
C PRO A 130 3.14 9.30 23.35
N PHE A 131 3.14 8.07 22.87
CA PHE A 131 2.23 7.03 23.37
C PHE A 131 2.90 6.21 24.48
N PRO A 132 2.12 5.77 25.50
CA PRO A 132 2.68 5.02 26.64
C PRO A 132 3.10 3.59 26.30
N ASN A 133 2.51 2.97 25.26
CA ASN A 133 2.82 1.60 24.82
C ASN A 133 3.08 1.58 23.31
N LYS A 134 4.25 2.06 22.89
CA LYS A 134 4.64 2.11 21.47
C LYS A 134 4.88 0.72 20.90
N GLU A 135 5.53 -0.15 21.65
CA GLU A 135 5.85 -1.52 21.22
C GLU A 135 4.60 -2.32 20.90
N GLY A 136 3.62 -2.31 21.81
CA GLY A 136 2.33 -2.97 21.59
C GLY A 136 1.55 -2.36 20.42
N MET A 137 1.68 -1.05 20.19
CA MET A 137 1.03 -0.38 19.07
C MET A 137 1.69 -0.74 17.73
N MET A 138 3.01 -0.84 17.70
CA MET A 138 3.75 -1.27 16.51
C MET A 138 3.46 -2.74 16.20
N SER A 139 3.45 -3.61 17.23
CA SER A 139 3.08 -5.02 17.06
C SER A 139 1.67 -5.18 16.49
N LEU A 140 0.69 -4.43 17.03
CA LEU A 140 -0.68 -4.44 16.52
C LEU A 140 -0.74 -3.90 15.07
N LEU A 141 0.04 -2.86 14.75
CA LEU A 141 0.08 -2.30 13.40
C LEU A 141 0.51 -3.36 12.37
N HIS A 142 1.59 -4.07 12.67
CA HIS A 142 2.11 -5.11 11.77
C HIS A 142 1.27 -6.39 11.76
N SER A 143 0.46 -6.65 12.79
CA SER A 143 -0.43 -7.81 12.83
C SER A 143 -1.57 -7.77 11.79
N PHE A 144 -1.85 -6.61 11.19
CA PHE A 144 -2.83 -6.52 10.10
C PHE A 144 -2.36 -7.18 8.79
N TYR A 145 -1.06 -7.52 8.69
CA TYR A 145 -0.49 -8.24 7.53
C TYR A 145 -0.53 -9.77 7.68
N CYS A 146 -0.75 -10.26 8.90
CA CYS A 146 -0.86 -11.68 9.18
C CYS A 146 -2.32 -12.11 9.14
#